data_73136f28769bd5a1c8dd81fc083f8a27
#
_entry.id   73136f28769bd5a1c8dd81fc083f8a27
#
_cell.length_a   1.000
_cell.length_b   1.000
_cell.length_c   1.000
_cell.angle_alpha   90.00
_cell.angle_beta   90.00
_cell.angle_gamma   90.00
#
_symmetry.space_group_name_H-M   'P 1'
#
loop_
_entity.id
_entity.type
_entity.pdbx_description
1 polymer ?
#
loop_
_entity_poly.entity_id
_entity_poly.type
_entity_poly.pdbx_seq_one_letter_code
_entity_poly.pdbx_strand_id
1 'polypeptide(L)'
;MTERKGRQTPTQSLVLPYRETHGTEAVRIYNSTGKTAQEWQELLLCDMMAYNEEGLWTHTKYGYSVPRRNGKNEVVAMRELYGIMNGESILHTAHRTPTSHSAWERLCMLMAKTGLKEGEDYKTLKQFGLEQITMLKQDGRVNFRTRSSKGGLGEGYDLLVVDEAQEYTDDQESALKYIVTSSKNPQTVFCGTPPTPVSSGTVFQKMRESAISGRAQNTGWAEWSVPEMSEPTDRELWYETNPSLGTVFTERSVADEIGPDETDFNIQRLGLWLRYNQKSAITEKEWTELAVQRLPKLVGDIYAAVKFSHDSTTVTLSVAVKTAGRKVFVEVVDCRTTREGNGWLINFLRDMKPRKIIVDGANGAQQILEKELKENRVKGVILPTVREVILANSLFEQCLFEGSICHCNQESLKQSVSNCEHRAIGSSGGFGYRSIKDRVDVTLTESVALAFWVCHEDKTRRKQKVTY
;
A
#
# COMPACT_ATOMS: atom_id res chain seq x y z
N MET A 1 -20.52 25.84 30.05
CA MET A 1 -20.47 24.48 29.48
C MET A 1 -19.08 24.29 28.92
N THR A 2 -18.32 23.33 29.40
CA THR A 2 -17.04 22.98 28.77
C THR A 2 -17.35 22.45 27.36
N GLU A 3 -16.79 23.12 26.34
CA GLU A 3 -16.94 22.66 24.96
C GLU A 3 -16.40 21.21 24.85
N ARG A 4 -17.16 20.36 24.19
CA ARG A 4 -16.77 18.98 23.96
C ARG A 4 -15.52 18.94 23.07
N LYS A 5 -14.49 18.22 23.50
CA LYS A 5 -13.25 18.01 22.75
C LYS A 5 -13.18 16.60 22.19
N GLY A 6 -12.46 16.43 21.11
CA GLY A 6 -12.10 15.12 20.58
C GLY A 6 -11.26 14.30 21.56
N ARG A 7 -11.27 12.99 21.37
CA ARG A 7 -10.55 12.03 22.22
C ARG A 7 -9.05 12.29 22.19
N GLN A 8 -8.46 12.59 23.36
CA GLN A 8 -7.07 12.95 23.49
C GLN A 8 -6.11 11.74 23.54
N THR A 9 -6.64 10.53 23.76
CA THR A 9 -5.86 9.29 23.73
C THR A 9 -6.08 8.55 22.40
N PRO A 10 -5.07 7.86 21.83
CA PRO A 10 -5.22 7.07 20.62
C PRO A 10 -6.34 6.02 20.74
N THR A 11 -6.97 5.67 19.62
CA THR A 11 -7.90 4.54 19.55
C THR A 11 -7.15 3.21 19.54
N GLN A 12 -5.94 3.20 18.98
CA GLN A 12 -5.00 2.07 19.04
C GLN A 12 -3.58 2.60 19.24
N SER A 13 -2.80 1.93 20.08
CA SER A 13 -1.39 2.28 20.30
C SER A 13 -0.54 1.06 20.69
N LEU A 14 0.74 1.15 20.37
CA LEU A 14 1.81 0.31 20.89
C LEU A 14 2.87 1.23 21.45
N VAL A 15 3.08 1.21 22.76
CA VAL A 15 4.11 1.99 23.44
C VAL A 15 4.92 1.03 24.30
N LEU A 16 6.24 1.02 24.11
CA LEU A 16 7.13 0.24 24.95
C LEU A 16 7.24 0.92 26.34
N PRO A 17 7.32 0.15 27.42
CA PRO A 17 7.44 0.73 28.76
C PRO A 17 8.67 1.64 28.88
N TYR A 18 8.49 2.82 29.45
CA TYR A 18 9.55 3.78 29.74
C TYR A 18 9.30 4.46 31.08
N ARG A 19 10.33 5.07 31.65
CA ARG A 19 10.25 5.84 32.90
C ARG A 19 10.43 7.34 32.68
N GLU A 20 11.26 7.71 31.71
CA GLU A 20 11.64 9.09 31.45
C GLU A 20 11.47 9.48 29.99
N THR A 21 11.24 10.75 29.74
CA THR A 21 11.02 11.29 28.40
C THR A 21 11.49 12.74 28.28
N HIS A 22 12.02 13.09 27.13
CA HIS A 22 12.30 14.47 26.74
C HIS A 22 11.06 15.21 26.19
N GLY A 23 9.93 14.52 26.01
CA GLY A 23 8.71 15.08 25.42
C GLY A 23 8.17 16.28 26.19
N THR A 24 8.18 16.23 27.52
CA THR A 24 7.76 17.36 28.37
C THR A 24 8.60 18.62 28.16
N GLU A 25 9.90 18.49 27.94
CA GLU A 25 10.76 19.63 27.63
C GLU A 25 10.52 20.16 26.21
N ALA A 26 10.34 19.27 25.24
CA ALA A 26 9.98 19.67 23.87
C ALA A 26 8.68 20.48 23.84
N VAL A 27 7.66 20.04 24.60
CA VAL A 27 6.40 20.80 24.78
C VAL A 27 6.65 22.15 25.45
N ARG A 28 7.47 22.20 26.51
CA ARG A 28 7.81 23.43 27.20
C ARG A 28 8.48 24.45 26.27
N ILE A 29 9.44 24.00 25.46
CA ILE A 29 10.08 24.86 24.45
C ILE A 29 9.06 25.35 23.42
N TYR A 30 8.21 24.49 22.90
CA TYR A 30 7.17 24.88 21.97
C TYR A 30 6.18 25.89 22.58
N ASN A 31 5.72 25.65 23.80
CA ASN A 31 4.78 26.54 24.48
C ASN A 31 5.41 27.92 24.75
N SER A 32 6.74 28.01 24.96
CA SER A 32 7.45 29.29 25.13
C SER A 32 7.43 30.16 23.86
N THR A 33 7.13 29.59 22.69
CA THR A 33 6.95 30.35 21.44
C THR A 33 5.61 31.10 21.35
N GLY A 34 4.76 31.01 22.37
CA GLY A 34 3.42 31.61 22.40
C GLY A 34 2.35 30.73 21.75
N LYS A 35 2.69 29.52 21.40
CA LYS A 35 1.74 28.45 21.02
C LYS A 35 1.41 27.60 22.24
N THR A 36 0.41 26.74 22.12
CA THR A 36 0.05 25.75 23.16
C THR A 36 -0.14 24.41 22.51
N ALA A 37 0.62 23.40 22.97
CA ALA A 37 0.41 22.03 22.57
C ALA A 37 -0.92 21.50 23.12
N GLN A 38 -1.61 20.66 22.35
CA GLN A 38 -2.80 19.96 22.81
C GLN A 38 -2.40 18.69 23.58
N GLU A 39 -3.27 18.22 24.46
CA GLU A 39 -3.02 17.05 25.31
C GLU A 39 -2.57 15.81 24.50
N TRP A 40 -3.21 15.53 23.39
CA TRP A 40 -2.84 14.42 22.50
C TRP A 40 -1.47 14.59 21.84
N GLN A 41 -1.07 15.83 21.54
CA GLN A 41 0.25 16.13 20.97
C GLN A 41 1.34 15.94 22.02
N GLU A 42 1.08 16.38 23.24
CA GLU A 42 1.98 16.16 24.38
C GLU A 42 2.14 14.67 24.66
N LEU A 43 1.04 13.89 24.68
CA LEU A 43 1.09 12.44 24.84
C LEU A 43 1.98 11.78 23.77
N LEU A 44 1.77 12.11 22.48
CA LEU A 44 2.59 11.55 21.40
C LEU A 44 4.07 11.91 21.54
N LEU A 45 4.38 13.15 21.94
CA LEU A 45 5.77 13.56 22.14
C LEU A 45 6.41 12.84 23.31
N CYS A 46 5.69 12.67 24.43
CA CYS A 46 6.19 11.93 25.57
C CYS A 46 6.53 10.49 25.20
N ASP A 47 5.66 9.82 24.48
CA ASP A 47 5.90 8.44 24.03
C ASP A 47 7.04 8.37 23.01
N MET A 48 7.03 9.25 22.01
CA MET A 48 8.04 9.31 20.95
C MET A 48 9.44 9.59 21.46
N MET A 49 9.56 10.47 22.46
CA MET A 49 10.83 10.96 23.02
C MET A 49 11.20 10.27 24.32
N ALA A 50 10.60 9.12 24.61
CA ALA A 50 10.96 8.26 25.72
C ALA A 50 12.37 7.69 25.54
N TYR A 51 13.14 7.63 26.62
CA TYR A 51 14.49 7.07 26.64
C TYR A 51 14.68 6.07 27.78
N ASN A 52 15.66 5.18 27.58
CA ASN A 52 16.02 4.14 28.53
C ASN A 52 17.10 4.63 29.55
N GLU A 53 17.53 3.75 30.42
CA GLU A 53 18.55 4.05 31.47
C GLU A 53 19.92 4.47 30.88
N GLU A 54 20.19 4.13 29.61
CA GLU A 54 21.42 4.52 28.90
C GLU A 54 21.27 5.87 28.17
N GLY A 55 20.11 6.53 28.27
CA GLY A 55 19.77 7.77 27.56
C GLY A 55 19.49 7.58 26.09
N LEU A 56 19.25 6.34 25.65
CA LEU A 56 18.93 6.01 24.25
C LEU A 56 17.41 5.97 24.05
N TRP A 57 16.96 6.35 22.85
CA TRP A 57 15.54 6.31 22.51
C TRP A 57 14.94 4.91 22.72
N THR A 58 13.90 4.82 23.54
CA THR A 58 13.13 3.58 23.74
C THR A 58 12.49 3.13 22.41
N HIS A 59 12.03 4.10 21.62
CA HIS A 59 11.48 3.87 20.29
C HIS A 59 12.43 4.41 19.24
N THR A 60 13.24 3.55 18.62
CA THR A 60 14.08 3.94 17.47
C THR A 60 13.26 4.22 16.21
N LYS A 61 12.03 3.72 16.18
CA LYS A 61 11.01 4.05 15.18
C LYS A 61 9.73 4.43 15.89
N TYR A 62 9.11 5.54 15.50
CA TYR A 62 7.82 5.94 16.02
C TYR A 62 6.90 6.34 14.86
N GLY A 63 5.73 5.70 14.76
CA GLY A 63 4.73 6.01 13.76
C GLY A 63 3.44 6.54 14.38
N TYR A 64 2.82 7.52 13.75
CA TYR A 64 1.49 7.93 14.16
C TYR A 64 0.62 8.34 12.98
N SER A 65 -0.68 8.03 13.10
CA SER A 65 -1.69 8.35 12.12
C SER A 65 -2.85 9.10 12.77
N VAL A 66 -3.12 10.29 12.26
CA VAL A 66 -4.21 11.13 12.72
C VAL A 66 -4.97 11.66 11.50
N PRO A 67 -6.30 11.69 11.50
CA PRO A 67 -7.09 12.25 10.41
C PRO A 67 -6.66 13.67 10.03
N ARG A 68 -7.00 14.06 8.81
CA ARG A 68 -6.60 15.37 8.27
C ARG A 68 -6.99 16.54 9.17
N ARG A 69 -6.18 17.62 9.14
CA ARG A 69 -6.41 18.90 9.85
C ARG A 69 -6.33 18.83 11.38
N ASN A 70 -6.00 17.69 11.98
CA ASN A 70 -5.82 17.62 13.42
C ASN A 70 -4.51 18.27 13.95
N GLY A 71 -3.56 18.64 13.09
CA GLY A 71 -2.31 19.29 13.53
C GLY A 71 -1.15 18.32 13.73
N LYS A 72 -1.12 17.17 13.02
CA LYS A 72 -0.03 16.18 13.07
C LYS A 72 1.35 16.80 12.85
N ASN A 73 1.47 17.79 11.98
CA ASN A 73 2.75 18.43 11.65
C ASN A 73 3.28 19.35 12.76
N GLU A 74 2.46 19.75 13.73
CA GLU A 74 2.93 20.47 14.92
C GLU A 74 3.73 19.52 15.84
N VAL A 75 3.34 18.22 15.92
CA VAL A 75 4.08 17.20 16.69
C VAL A 75 5.50 17.04 16.13
N VAL A 76 5.62 16.91 14.80
CA VAL A 76 6.91 16.85 14.12
C VAL A 76 7.73 18.12 14.39
N ALA A 77 7.13 19.29 14.25
CA ALA A 77 7.82 20.56 14.45
C ALA A 77 8.34 20.72 15.90
N MET A 78 7.60 20.22 16.90
CA MET A 78 8.06 20.19 18.31
C MET A 78 9.27 19.27 18.48
N ARG A 79 9.24 18.07 17.87
CA ARG A 79 10.35 17.11 17.90
C ARG A 79 11.61 17.67 17.23
N GLU A 80 11.44 18.31 16.07
CA GLU A 80 12.53 18.94 15.32
C GLU A 80 13.11 20.15 16.03
N LEU A 81 12.27 21.00 16.62
CA LEU A 81 12.68 22.17 17.39
C LEU A 81 13.55 21.74 18.58
N TYR A 82 13.10 20.72 19.33
CA TYR A 82 13.91 20.14 20.42
C TYR A 82 15.25 19.61 19.89
N GLY A 83 15.21 18.80 18.81
CA GLY A 83 16.40 18.16 18.27
C GLY A 83 17.46 19.15 17.79
N ILE A 84 17.07 20.16 17.01
CA ILE A 84 18.03 21.17 16.52
C ILE A 84 18.66 21.98 17.67
N MET A 85 17.88 22.28 18.70
CA MET A 85 18.39 23.01 19.89
C MET A 85 19.29 22.15 20.76
N ASN A 86 19.22 20.82 20.64
CA ASN A 86 20.07 19.85 21.34
C ASN A 86 21.17 19.23 20.46
N GLY A 87 21.46 19.85 19.31
CA GLY A 87 22.62 19.48 18.48
C GLY A 87 22.36 18.36 17.47
N GLU A 88 21.12 17.89 17.31
CA GLU A 88 20.80 16.81 16.37
C GLU A 88 20.91 17.27 14.90
N SER A 89 21.39 16.38 14.05
CA SER A 89 21.31 16.48 12.59
C SER A 89 20.06 15.78 12.12
N ILE A 90 19.14 16.54 11.50
CA ILE A 90 17.79 16.09 11.18
C ILE A 90 17.55 16.15 9.66
N LEU A 91 17.01 15.08 9.09
CA LEU A 91 16.47 15.09 7.75
C LEU A 91 14.93 15.00 7.80
N HIS A 92 14.27 16.08 7.41
CA HIS A 92 12.83 16.10 7.17
C HIS A 92 12.55 15.79 5.71
N THR A 93 11.72 14.78 5.46
CA THR A 93 11.33 14.40 4.11
C THR A 93 9.82 14.41 3.93
N ALA A 94 9.35 14.89 2.75
CA ALA A 94 7.97 14.86 2.37
C ALA A 94 7.80 14.28 0.94
N HIS A 95 6.57 13.88 0.59
CA HIS A 95 6.27 13.38 -0.75
C HIS A 95 6.40 14.48 -1.82
N ARG A 96 6.02 15.73 -1.47
CA ARG A 96 6.02 16.87 -2.39
C ARG A 96 6.86 18.02 -1.85
N THR A 97 7.53 18.75 -2.75
CA THR A 97 8.33 19.92 -2.38
C THR A 97 7.55 21.03 -1.66
N PRO A 98 6.29 21.37 -2.03
CA PRO A 98 5.53 22.35 -1.25
C PRO A 98 5.26 21.92 0.19
N THR A 99 5.09 20.62 0.46
CA THR A 99 4.89 20.10 1.83
C THR A 99 6.17 20.25 2.65
N SER A 100 7.31 19.86 2.08
CA SER A 100 8.63 20.03 2.69
C SER A 100 8.93 21.53 2.97
N HIS A 101 8.64 22.39 2.00
CA HIS A 101 8.79 23.85 2.16
C HIS A 101 7.92 24.42 3.31
N SER A 102 6.66 24.00 3.39
CA SER A 102 5.76 24.45 4.47
C SER A 102 6.21 23.98 5.85
N ALA A 103 6.86 22.81 5.94
CA ALA A 103 7.47 22.34 7.19
C ALA A 103 8.66 23.22 7.60
N TRP A 104 9.53 23.60 6.64
CA TRP A 104 10.62 24.52 6.85
C TRP A 104 10.12 25.89 7.33
N GLU A 105 9.12 26.48 6.66
CA GLU A 105 8.54 27.79 7.09
C GLU A 105 8.00 27.71 8.52
N ARG A 106 7.31 26.62 8.86
CA ARG A 106 6.79 26.38 10.22
C ARG A 106 7.92 26.37 11.26
N LEU A 107 8.99 25.62 11.00
CA LEU A 107 10.10 25.56 11.94
C LEU A 107 10.83 26.91 12.05
N CYS A 108 11.03 27.64 10.95
CA CYS A 108 11.56 29.01 10.97
C CYS A 108 10.72 29.96 11.86
N MET A 109 9.38 29.88 11.74
CA MET A 109 8.48 30.70 12.58
C MET A 109 8.60 30.34 14.07
N LEU A 110 8.82 29.07 14.42
CA LEU A 110 9.05 28.65 15.80
C LEU A 110 10.41 29.13 16.29
N MET A 111 11.49 28.91 15.52
CA MET A 111 12.84 29.37 15.85
C MET A 111 12.89 30.87 16.15
N ALA A 112 12.25 31.69 15.32
CA ALA A 112 12.19 33.13 15.51
C ALA A 112 11.51 33.56 16.84
N LYS A 113 10.74 32.67 17.47
CA LYS A 113 10.04 32.93 18.73
C LYS A 113 10.71 32.33 19.97
N THR A 114 11.81 31.59 19.81
CA THR A 114 12.54 30.99 20.94
C THR A 114 13.47 31.99 21.66
N GLY A 115 13.58 33.22 21.16
CA GLY A 115 14.57 34.19 21.62
C GLY A 115 15.93 34.10 20.93
N LEU A 116 16.18 33.08 20.11
CA LEU A 116 17.36 32.96 19.26
C LEU A 116 17.27 33.94 18.09
N LYS A 117 18.43 34.47 17.65
CA LYS A 117 18.50 35.47 16.58
C LYS A 117 19.09 34.88 15.31
N GLU A 118 18.41 35.06 14.19
CA GLU A 118 18.91 34.71 12.88
C GLU A 118 20.15 35.56 12.54
N GLY A 119 21.20 34.93 12.00
CA GLY A 119 22.49 35.53 11.72
C GLY A 119 23.48 35.54 12.90
N GLU A 120 23.04 35.40 14.15
CA GLU A 120 23.87 35.31 15.35
C GLU A 120 23.90 33.88 15.93
N ASP A 121 22.73 33.26 16.10
CA ASP A 121 22.58 31.96 16.74
C ASP A 121 22.30 30.85 15.74
N TYR A 122 21.55 31.15 14.68
CA TYR A 122 21.26 30.24 13.59
C TYR A 122 21.19 30.95 12.25
N LYS A 123 21.24 30.20 11.16
CA LYS A 123 20.99 30.70 9.80
C LYS A 123 20.00 29.82 9.07
N THR A 124 19.23 30.42 8.16
CA THR A 124 18.33 29.73 7.25
C THR A 124 18.86 29.75 5.83
N LEU A 125 18.65 28.68 5.09
CA LEU A 125 18.83 28.63 3.62
C LEU A 125 17.45 28.45 2.99
N LYS A 126 17.03 29.46 2.22
CA LYS A 126 15.78 29.46 1.47
C LYS A 126 16.05 29.17 0.00
N GLN A 127 16.28 27.91 -0.32
CA GLN A 127 16.39 27.47 -1.70
C GLN A 127 15.39 26.32 -1.91
N PHE A 128 14.37 26.56 -2.74
CA PHE A 128 13.25 25.65 -2.94
C PHE A 128 13.71 24.22 -3.26
N GLY A 129 13.32 23.25 -2.42
CA GLY A 129 13.73 21.86 -2.46
C GLY A 129 15.08 21.55 -1.79
N LEU A 130 15.80 22.57 -1.31
CA LEU A 130 17.09 22.44 -0.60
C LEU A 130 17.11 23.27 0.70
N GLU A 131 15.94 23.56 1.27
CA GLU A 131 15.82 24.37 2.48
C GLU A 131 16.58 23.74 3.67
N GLN A 132 17.13 24.62 4.50
CA GLN A 132 17.91 24.20 5.68
C GLN A 132 17.83 25.22 6.78
N ILE A 133 17.95 24.75 8.05
CA ILE A 133 18.23 25.56 9.23
C ILE A 133 19.48 25.00 9.87
N THR A 134 20.45 25.84 10.24
CA THR A 134 21.72 25.41 10.86
C THR A 134 22.02 26.29 12.04
N MET A 135 22.35 25.68 13.19
CA MET A 135 22.88 26.41 14.37
C MET A 135 24.30 26.91 14.07
N LEU A 136 24.64 28.06 14.60
CA LEU A 136 25.97 28.69 14.36
C LEU A 136 26.93 28.55 15.53
N LYS A 137 26.41 28.43 16.75
CA LYS A 137 27.21 28.38 17.97
C LYS A 137 27.32 26.98 18.58
N GLN A 138 26.55 26.04 18.05
CA GLN A 138 26.53 24.64 18.50
C GLN A 138 26.20 23.75 17.33
N ASP A 139 26.35 22.43 17.48
CA ASP A 139 25.84 21.49 16.52
C ASP A 139 24.32 21.59 16.43
N GLY A 140 23.77 21.19 15.35
CA GLY A 140 22.34 21.16 15.08
C GLY A 140 21.98 21.69 13.69
N ARG A 141 21.30 20.88 12.94
CA ARG A 141 20.79 21.26 11.61
C ARG A 141 19.53 20.50 11.25
N VAL A 142 18.68 21.12 10.45
CA VAL A 142 17.54 20.45 9.81
C VAL A 142 17.59 20.69 8.32
N ASN A 143 17.63 19.63 7.54
CA ASN A 143 17.53 19.66 6.09
C ASN A 143 16.12 19.25 5.68
N PHE A 144 15.49 20.00 4.79
CA PHE A 144 14.16 19.72 4.26
C PHE A 144 14.28 19.27 2.81
N ARG A 145 13.77 18.10 2.48
CA ARG A 145 13.94 17.48 1.15
C ARG A 145 12.68 16.77 0.68
N THR A 146 12.53 16.73 -0.63
CA THR A 146 11.56 15.83 -1.27
C THR A 146 12.17 14.45 -1.38
N ARG A 147 11.38 13.40 -1.07
CA ARG A 147 11.85 12.02 -1.18
C ARG A 147 12.08 11.63 -2.64
N SER A 148 13.21 10.99 -2.90
CA SER A 148 13.49 10.31 -4.16
C SER A 148 14.22 9.00 -3.90
N SER A 149 14.12 8.04 -4.81
CA SER A 149 14.86 6.78 -4.74
C SER A 149 16.38 6.92 -4.89
N LYS A 150 16.84 8.13 -5.23
CA LYS A 150 18.26 8.44 -5.46
C LYS A 150 18.83 9.48 -4.49
N GLY A 151 18.03 10.01 -3.58
CA GLY A 151 18.43 11.09 -2.66
C GLY A 151 18.87 10.56 -1.30
N GLY A 152 19.80 11.25 -0.65
CA GLY A 152 20.22 10.99 0.73
C GLY A 152 21.46 10.12 0.92
N LEU A 153 22.05 9.64 -0.15
CA LEU A 153 23.28 8.84 -0.09
C LEU A 153 24.50 9.74 0.18
N GLY A 154 25.02 9.73 1.40
CA GLY A 154 26.31 10.36 1.73
C GLY A 154 26.34 11.22 2.99
N GLU A 155 25.22 11.61 3.58
CA GLU A 155 25.18 12.33 4.85
C GLU A 155 24.55 11.49 5.95
N GLY A 156 25.09 11.59 7.20
CA GLY A 156 24.53 10.95 8.38
C GLY A 156 23.60 11.90 9.13
N TYR A 157 22.54 11.36 9.70
CA TYR A 157 21.55 12.10 10.50
C TYR A 157 21.22 11.34 11.79
N ASP A 158 20.82 12.08 12.82
CA ASP A 158 20.34 11.52 14.08
C ASP A 158 18.85 11.21 14.01
N LEU A 159 18.10 12.05 13.31
CA LEU A 159 16.67 11.92 13.12
C LEU A 159 16.29 11.94 11.64
N LEU A 160 15.53 10.95 11.21
CA LEU A 160 14.80 10.95 9.95
C LEU A 160 13.30 11.18 10.20
N VAL A 161 12.74 12.22 9.60
CA VAL A 161 11.30 12.46 9.59
C VAL A 161 10.73 12.09 8.22
N VAL A 162 9.73 11.22 8.23
CA VAL A 162 8.96 10.79 7.05
C VAL A 162 7.55 11.39 7.16
N ASP A 163 7.39 12.63 6.71
CA ASP A 163 6.06 13.27 6.62
C ASP A 163 5.30 12.76 5.39
N GLU A 164 3.99 12.74 5.44
CA GLU A 164 3.14 12.07 4.45
C GLU A 164 3.56 10.60 4.24
N ALA A 165 3.70 9.86 5.35
CA ALA A 165 4.22 8.50 5.35
C ALA A 165 3.35 7.50 4.55
N GLN A 166 2.07 7.82 4.30
CA GLN A 166 1.18 7.04 3.44
C GLN A 166 1.66 6.99 1.97
N GLU A 167 2.57 7.88 1.57
CA GLU A 167 3.17 7.90 0.23
C GLU A 167 4.61 7.33 0.21
N TYR A 168 5.09 6.76 1.32
CA TYR A 168 6.46 6.27 1.45
C TYR A 168 6.60 4.85 0.89
N THR A 169 7.37 4.71 -0.20
CA THR A 169 7.54 3.44 -0.92
C THR A 169 8.74 2.63 -0.43
N ASP A 170 8.76 1.32 -0.74
CA ASP A 170 9.87 0.42 -0.39
C ASP A 170 11.20 0.86 -1.03
N ASP A 171 11.19 1.42 -2.25
CA ASP A 171 12.39 1.95 -2.92
C ASP A 171 12.96 3.17 -2.19
N GLN A 172 12.09 4.07 -1.74
CA GLN A 172 12.49 5.22 -0.94
C GLN A 172 13.01 4.79 0.44
N GLU A 173 12.39 3.80 1.07
CA GLU A 173 12.90 3.22 2.32
C GLU A 173 14.29 2.65 2.12
N SER A 174 14.50 1.88 1.07
CA SER A 174 15.81 1.27 0.75
C SER A 174 16.91 2.32 0.57
N ALA A 175 16.58 3.50 0.06
CA ALA A 175 17.52 4.62 -0.09
C ALA A 175 17.79 5.38 1.23
N LEU A 176 16.78 5.49 2.11
CA LEU A 176 16.85 6.41 3.25
C LEU A 176 17.09 5.73 4.61
N LYS A 177 16.73 4.45 4.78
CA LYS A 177 16.80 3.78 6.10
C LYS A 177 18.20 3.74 6.73
N TYR A 178 19.25 3.85 5.93
CA TYR A 178 20.63 3.76 6.40
C TYR A 178 21.24 5.09 6.81
N ILE A 179 20.61 6.22 6.51
CA ILE A 179 21.19 7.54 6.79
C ILE A 179 21.31 7.86 8.27
N VAL A 180 20.52 7.19 9.13
CA VAL A 180 20.60 7.34 10.59
C VAL A 180 21.54 6.33 11.25
N THR A 181 22.10 5.38 10.52
CA THR A 181 22.91 4.28 11.06
C THR A 181 24.21 4.76 11.73
N SER A 182 24.74 5.90 11.31
CA SER A 182 25.97 6.49 11.88
C SER A 182 25.74 7.25 13.19
N SER A 183 24.50 7.52 13.55
CA SER A 183 24.16 8.16 14.80
C SER A 183 24.37 7.23 16.01
N LYS A 184 24.76 7.80 17.15
CA LYS A 184 24.83 7.07 18.43
C LYS A 184 23.46 6.79 19.02
N ASN A 185 22.44 7.62 18.68
CA ASN A 185 21.07 7.49 19.18
C ASN A 185 20.08 7.77 18.04
N PRO A 186 19.97 6.86 17.04
CA PRO A 186 19.19 7.09 15.83
C PRO A 186 17.69 7.00 16.10
N GLN A 187 16.90 7.85 15.42
CA GLN A 187 15.44 7.77 15.43
C GLN A 187 14.85 8.01 14.05
N THR A 188 13.78 7.31 13.73
CA THR A 188 12.96 7.58 12.55
C THR A 188 11.50 7.79 12.98
N VAL A 189 10.92 8.93 12.60
CA VAL A 189 9.54 9.31 12.90
C VAL A 189 8.73 9.28 11.62
N PHE A 190 7.61 8.55 11.65
CA PHE A 190 6.66 8.45 10.55
C PHE A 190 5.35 9.13 10.93
N CYS A 191 4.92 10.11 10.15
CA CYS A 191 3.64 10.77 10.37
C CYS A 191 2.80 10.78 9.10
N GLY A 192 1.53 10.48 9.22
CA GLY A 192 0.64 10.39 8.06
C GLY A 192 -0.84 10.32 8.41
N THR A 193 -1.61 10.09 7.37
CA THR A 193 -3.00 9.64 7.42
C THR A 193 -3.06 8.20 6.92
N PRO A 194 -4.15 7.47 7.09
CA PRO A 194 -4.29 6.19 6.41
C PRO A 194 -4.11 6.34 4.90
N PRO A 195 -3.53 5.34 4.20
CA PRO A 195 -3.42 5.36 2.75
C PRO A 195 -4.79 5.35 2.08
N THR A 196 -4.94 6.13 1.02
CA THR A 196 -6.09 6.05 0.10
C THR A 196 -5.84 4.97 -0.95
N PRO A 197 -6.86 4.55 -1.74
CA PRO A 197 -6.68 3.60 -2.84
C PRO A 197 -5.64 4.02 -3.88
N VAL A 198 -5.34 5.33 -3.99
CA VAL A 198 -4.36 5.86 -4.92
C VAL A 198 -2.99 6.16 -4.30
N SER A 199 -2.83 5.95 -2.99
CA SER A 199 -1.54 6.14 -2.32
C SER A 199 -0.52 5.13 -2.79
N SER A 200 0.71 5.57 -3.03
CA SER A 200 1.80 4.74 -3.56
C SER A 200 2.59 4.01 -2.47
N GLY A 201 2.47 4.44 -1.21
CA GLY A 201 3.29 3.94 -0.11
C GLY A 201 2.79 2.63 0.49
N THR A 202 3.72 1.76 0.82
CA THR A 202 3.47 0.47 1.48
C THR A 202 4.16 0.35 2.84
N VAL A 203 5.21 1.14 3.07
CA VAL A 203 6.05 1.05 4.28
C VAL A 203 5.27 1.39 5.54
N PHE A 204 4.49 2.47 5.51
CA PHE A 204 3.72 2.94 6.66
C PHE A 204 2.66 1.92 7.10
N GLN A 205 2.04 1.25 6.14
CA GLN A 205 1.07 0.21 6.39
C GLN A 205 1.73 -1.06 6.98
N LYS A 206 2.87 -1.51 6.42
CA LYS A 206 3.64 -2.63 6.98
C LYS A 206 4.09 -2.34 8.42
N MET A 207 4.49 -1.09 8.70
CA MET A 207 4.84 -0.65 10.04
C MET A 207 3.66 -0.78 11.00
N ARG A 208 2.49 -0.26 10.63
CA ARG A 208 1.25 -0.39 11.40
C ARG A 208 0.89 -1.86 11.66
N GLU A 209 0.88 -2.68 10.63
CA GLU A 209 0.56 -4.11 10.76
C GLU A 209 1.53 -4.84 11.70
N SER A 210 2.81 -4.53 11.61
CA SER A 210 3.83 -5.08 12.50
C SER A 210 3.63 -4.64 13.95
N ALA A 211 3.30 -3.37 14.18
CA ALA A 211 3.02 -2.82 15.50
C ALA A 211 1.78 -3.47 16.13
N ILE A 212 0.64 -3.46 15.44
CA ILE A 212 -0.63 -4.00 15.95
C ILE A 212 -0.57 -5.51 16.18
N SER A 213 0.19 -6.24 15.35
CA SER A 213 0.38 -7.69 15.53
C SER A 213 1.41 -8.07 16.59
N GLY A 214 2.03 -7.10 17.29
CA GLY A 214 3.04 -7.35 18.31
C GLY A 214 4.39 -7.88 17.78
N ARG A 215 4.64 -7.79 16.47
CA ARG A 215 5.89 -8.24 15.83
C ARG A 215 6.97 -7.16 15.77
N ALA A 216 6.57 -5.92 15.99
CA ALA A 216 7.49 -4.79 15.94
C ALA A 216 8.43 -4.77 17.15
N GLN A 217 9.72 -4.54 16.90
CA GLN A 217 10.73 -4.32 17.94
C GLN A 217 11.18 -2.87 17.92
N ASN A 218 11.41 -2.27 19.11
CA ASN A 218 11.85 -0.88 19.26
C ASN A 218 10.99 0.15 18.50
N THR A 219 9.72 -0.17 18.31
CA THR A 219 8.78 0.63 17.51
C THR A 219 7.60 1.06 18.36
N GLY A 220 7.32 2.36 18.39
CA GLY A 220 6.09 2.91 18.91
C GLY A 220 5.07 3.17 17.81
N TRP A 221 3.79 3.10 18.14
CA TRP A 221 2.69 3.38 17.23
C TRP A 221 1.52 4.03 17.95
N ALA A 222 0.88 5.01 17.32
CA ALA A 222 -0.37 5.59 17.80
C ALA A 222 -1.27 5.96 16.63
N GLU A 223 -2.57 5.68 16.73
CA GLU A 223 -3.54 6.08 15.71
C GLU A 223 -4.90 6.44 16.29
N TRP A 224 -5.58 7.34 15.59
CA TRP A 224 -6.98 7.67 15.78
C TRP A 224 -7.74 7.15 14.56
N SER A 225 -8.48 6.06 14.74
CA SER A 225 -9.07 5.32 13.62
C SER A 225 -10.35 4.61 14.03
N VAL A 226 -11.24 4.39 13.06
CA VAL A 226 -12.32 3.41 13.17
C VAL A 226 -11.82 2.03 12.71
N PRO A 227 -12.36 0.91 13.25
CA PRO A 227 -11.92 -0.43 12.89
C PRO A 227 -12.46 -0.91 11.53
N GLU A 228 -13.59 -0.33 11.07
CA GLU A 228 -14.29 -0.70 9.84
C GLU A 228 -15.04 0.49 9.24
N MET A 229 -15.55 0.33 8.03
CA MET A 229 -16.41 1.32 7.38
C MET A 229 -17.56 1.69 8.30
N SER A 230 -17.70 2.98 8.54
CA SER A 230 -18.65 3.55 9.48
C SER A 230 -19.52 4.61 8.81
N GLU A 231 -20.68 4.86 9.40
CA GLU A 231 -21.61 5.88 8.91
C GLU A 231 -21.01 7.28 9.03
N PRO A 232 -20.84 8.06 7.93
CA PRO A 232 -20.25 9.39 7.96
C PRO A 232 -20.96 10.39 8.84
N THR A 233 -22.26 10.21 9.08
CA THR A 233 -23.09 11.12 9.90
C THR A 233 -23.04 10.83 11.40
N ASP A 234 -22.34 9.76 11.81
CA ASP A 234 -22.17 9.44 13.25
C ASP A 234 -21.16 10.40 13.90
N ARG A 235 -21.71 11.39 14.63
CA ARG A 235 -20.92 12.45 15.30
C ARG A 235 -20.06 11.90 16.45
N GLU A 236 -20.45 10.81 17.09
CA GLU A 236 -19.65 10.23 18.16
C GLU A 236 -18.30 9.76 17.62
N LEU A 237 -18.29 9.14 16.44
CA LEU A 237 -17.05 8.72 15.76
C LEU A 237 -16.17 9.90 15.37
N TRP A 238 -16.76 11.07 15.07
CA TRP A 238 -15.95 12.27 14.79
C TRP A 238 -15.10 12.66 16.01
N TYR A 239 -15.70 12.64 17.22
CA TYR A 239 -14.98 12.93 18.45
C TYR A 239 -14.00 11.82 18.85
N GLU A 240 -14.31 10.56 18.55
CA GLU A 240 -13.42 9.43 18.83
C GLU A 240 -12.15 9.46 17.97
N THR A 241 -12.24 9.94 16.74
CA THR A 241 -11.12 9.87 15.78
C THR A 241 -10.43 11.20 15.52
N ASN A 242 -10.99 12.32 15.95
CA ASN A 242 -10.40 13.64 15.70
C ASN A 242 -10.05 14.35 17.01
N PRO A 243 -8.84 14.20 17.53
CA PRO A 243 -8.46 14.77 18.83
C PRO A 243 -8.54 16.31 18.90
N SER A 244 -8.46 17.00 17.74
CA SER A 244 -8.54 18.46 17.67
C SER A 244 -9.94 19.00 17.33
N LEU A 245 -10.95 18.13 17.24
CA LEU A 245 -12.34 18.57 17.10
C LEU A 245 -12.80 19.29 18.38
N GLY A 246 -13.45 20.44 18.20
CA GLY A 246 -13.85 21.32 19.29
C GLY A 246 -12.74 22.25 19.80
N THR A 247 -11.51 22.16 19.25
CA THR A 247 -10.40 23.07 19.59
C THR A 247 -9.83 23.78 18.35
N VAL A 248 -9.55 23.07 17.28
CA VAL A 248 -8.98 23.62 16.03
C VAL A 248 -10.04 23.78 14.95
N PHE A 249 -11.00 22.88 14.91
CA PHE A 249 -12.11 22.90 13.96
C PHE A 249 -13.42 22.44 14.63
N THR A 250 -14.53 22.65 13.96
CA THR A 250 -15.88 22.47 14.52
C THR A 250 -16.61 21.29 13.87
N GLU A 251 -17.68 20.82 14.52
CA GLU A 251 -18.60 19.84 13.92
C GLU A 251 -19.17 20.32 12.57
N ARG A 252 -19.45 21.61 12.45
CA ARG A 252 -19.94 22.19 11.19
C ARG A 252 -18.96 21.94 10.05
N SER A 253 -17.66 22.16 10.30
CA SER A 253 -16.61 21.93 9.30
C SER A 253 -16.55 20.46 8.89
N VAL A 254 -16.76 19.53 9.82
CA VAL A 254 -16.77 18.08 9.52
C VAL A 254 -18.04 17.70 8.74
N ALA A 255 -19.20 18.25 9.11
CA ALA A 255 -20.46 18.00 8.41
C ALA A 255 -20.41 18.49 6.95
N ASP A 256 -19.78 19.64 6.70
CA ASP A 256 -19.63 20.21 5.37
C ASP A 256 -18.70 19.38 4.46
N GLU A 257 -17.88 18.49 5.03
CA GLU A 257 -16.99 17.59 4.27
C GLU A 257 -17.66 16.27 3.86
N ILE A 258 -18.85 15.95 4.37
CA ILE A 258 -19.60 14.76 3.97
C ILE A 258 -20.03 14.91 2.52
N GLY A 259 -19.52 14.02 1.67
CA GLY A 259 -19.81 13.98 0.24
C GLY A 259 -20.35 12.63 -0.20
N PRO A 260 -20.51 12.40 -1.50
CA PRO A 260 -20.99 11.12 -2.04
C PRO A 260 -19.97 9.96 -1.90
N ASP A 261 -18.70 10.27 -1.64
CA ASP A 261 -17.65 9.26 -1.42
C ASP A 261 -17.48 9.01 0.09
N GLU A 262 -18.25 8.07 0.61
CA GLU A 262 -18.19 7.66 2.01
C GLU A 262 -16.84 7.02 2.36
N THR A 263 -16.18 6.38 1.39
CA THR A 263 -14.87 5.75 1.59
C THR A 263 -13.81 6.81 1.85
N ASP A 264 -13.77 7.88 1.04
CA ASP A 264 -12.82 8.97 1.25
C ASP A 264 -13.06 9.65 2.61
N PHE A 265 -14.31 9.92 2.99
CA PHE A 265 -14.64 10.47 4.30
C PHE A 265 -14.13 9.57 5.44
N ASN A 266 -14.39 8.27 5.36
CA ASN A 266 -13.92 7.30 6.35
C ASN A 266 -12.39 7.30 6.48
N ILE A 267 -11.65 7.35 5.37
CA ILE A 267 -10.20 7.40 5.39
C ILE A 267 -9.68 8.72 5.95
N GLN A 268 -10.17 9.84 5.41
CA GLN A 268 -9.59 11.16 5.67
C GLN A 268 -10.04 11.77 6.99
N ARG A 269 -11.27 11.43 7.44
CA ARG A 269 -11.88 12.03 8.62
C ARG A 269 -12.08 11.05 9.78
N LEU A 270 -12.38 9.78 9.50
CA LEU A 270 -12.51 8.75 10.54
C LEU A 270 -11.25 7.89 10.71
N GLY A 271 -10.21 8.16 9.94
CA GLY A 271 -8.93 7.47 10.07
C GLY A 271 -8.96 5.99 9.69
N LEU A 272 -9.91 5.58 8.85
CA LEU A 272 -10.06 4.19 8.45
C LEU A 272 -8.83 3.68 7.69
N TRP A 273 -8.24 2.61 8.18
CA TRP A 273 -7.26 1.83 7.46
C TRP A 273 -7.97 0.76 6.66
N LEU A 274 -8.05 0.99 5.34
CA LEU A 274 -8.63 -0.01 4.47
C LEU A 274 -7.82 -1.31 4.57
N ARG A 275 -8.49 -2.38 4.97
CA ARG A 275 -7.90 -3.71 4.87
C ARG A 275 -7.60 -3.99 3.41
N TYR A 276 -6.42 -4.52 3.15
CA TYR A 276 -5.88 -4.78 1.82
C TYR A 276 -6.88 -5.18 0.76
N ASN A 277 -6.64 -4.71 -0.41
CA ASN A 277 -7.01 -5.09 -1.77
C ASN A 277 -7.98 -4.17 -2.50
N GLN A 278 -8.17 -2.92 -2.09
CA GLN A 278 -8.96 -1.98 -2.91
C GLN A 278 -8.22 -1.49 -4.19
N LYS A 279 -6.92 -1.78 -4.31
CA LYS A 279 -6.23 -1.66 -5.60
C LYS A 279 -6.34 -2.94 -6.43
N SER A 280 -6.68 -4.06 -5.83
CA SER A 280 -6.85 -5.29 -6.57
C SER A 280 -8.12 -5.22 -7.41
N ALA A 281 -7.99 -5.59 -8.67
CA ALA A 281 -9.13 -5.76 -9.57
C ALA A 281 -10.15 -6.78 -9.03
N ILE A 282 -9.67 -7.74 -8.26
CA ILE A 282 -10.46 -8.80 -7.62
C ILE A 282 -9.95 -8.95 -6.19
N THR A 283 -10.83 -8.77 -5.19
CA THR A 283 -10.46 -8.90 -3.79
C THR A 283 -10.32 -10.38 -3.37
N GLU A 284 -9.53 -10.64 -2.33
CA GLU A 284 -9.42 -12.00 -1.78
C GLU A 284 -10.77 -12.55 -1.29
N LYS A 285 -11.64 -11.68 -0.78
CA LYS A 285 -12.99 -12.05 -0.33
C LYS A 285 -13.85 -12.51 -1.50
N GLU A 286 -13.95 -11.70 -2.57
CA GLU A 286 -14.71 -12.03 -3.79
C GLU A 286 -14.23 -13.34 -4.40
N TRP A 287 -12.92 -13.56 -4.47
CA TRP A 287 -12.35 -14.82 -4.93
C TRP A 287 -12.73 -15.98 -4.03
N THR A 288 -12.54 -15.86 -2.71
CA THR A 288 -12.81 -16.93 -1.74
C THR A 288 -14.27 -17.35 -1.68
N GLU A 289 -15.22 -16.42 -1.91
CA GLU A 289 -16.66 -16.71 -1.95
C GLU A 289 -17.04 -17.65 -3.11
N LEU A 290 -16.22 -17.76 -4.15
CA LEU A 290 -16.43 -18.67 -5.28
C LEU A 290 -15.80 -20.05 -5.08
N ALA A 291 -15.08 -20.25 -3.99
CA ALA A 291 -14.41 -21.49 -3.68
C ALA A 291 -15.41 -22.61 -3.38
N VAL A 292 -15.11 -23.80 -3.86
CA VAL A 292 -15.87 -25.02 -3.58
C VAL A 292 -15.03 -25.97 -2.71
N GLN A 293 -15.66 -26.61 -1.72
CA GLN A 293 -14.97 -27.55 -0.83
C GLN A 293 -14.63 -28.89 -1.49
N ARG A 294 -15.36 -29.23 -2.55
CA ARG A 294 -15.16 -30.49 -3.31
C ARG A 294 -15.27 -30.18 -4.80
N LEU A 295 -14.47 -30.90 -5.58
CA LEU A 295 -14.50 -30.79 -7.03
C LEU A 295 -15.94 -31.05 -7.53
N PRO A 296 -16.55 -30.10 -8.25
CA PRO A 296 -17.91 -30.27 -8.77
C PRO A 296 -17.93 -31.30 -9.89
N LYS A 297 -19.12 -31.82 -10.22
CA LYS A 297 -19.27 -32.71 -11.38
C LYS A 297 -18.96 -31.94 -12.66
N LEU A 298 -17.81 -32.24 -13.27
CA LEU A 298 -17.38 -31.65 -14.54
C LEU A 298 -18.12 -32.29 -15.70
N VAL A 299 -18.41 -31.47 -16.73
CA VAL A 299 -19.14 -31.92 -17.94
C VAL A 299 -18.58 -31.26 -19.19
N GLY A 300 -18.39 -32.04 -20.24
CA GLY A 300 -17.89 -31.54 -21.54
C GLY A 300 -16.38 -31.63 -21.69
N ASP A 301 -15.86 -30.75 -22.55
CA ASP A 301 -14.46 -30.76 -22.96
C ASP A 301 -13.59 -29.92 -22.01
N ILE A 302 -12.31 -30.23 -21.95
CA ILE A 302 -11.29 -29.45 -21.26
C ILE A 302 -10.80 -28.36 -22.21
N TYR A 303 -10.60 -27.16 -21.67
CA TYR A 303 -9.97 -26.02 -22.33
C TYR A 303 -8.72 -25.64 -21.56
N ALA A 304 -7.65 -25.29 -22.26
CA ALA A 304 -6.39 -24.96 -21.65
C ALA A 304 -5.89 -23.58 -22.08
N ALA A 305 -5.12 -22.93 -21.23
CA ALA A 305 -4.38 -21.73 -21.60
C ALA A 305 -2.95 -21.80 -21.03
N VAL A 306 -2.01 -21.42 -21.87
CA VAL A 306 -0.60 -21.24 -21.54
C VAL A 306 -0.29 -19.76 -21.62
N LYS A 307 0.24 -19.19 -20.55
CA LYS A 307 0.66 -17.81 -20.45
C LYS A 307 2.12 -17.70 -20.05
N PHE A 308 2.91 -17.02 -20.86
CA PHE A 308 4.27 -16.61 -20.49
C PHE A 308 4.24 -15.29 -19.74
N SER A 309 5.08 -15.13 -18.71
CA SER A 309 5.28 -13.87 -18.03
C SER A 309 5.80 -12.79 -18.98
N HIS A 310 5.61 -11.53 -18.60
CA HIS A 310 6.01 -10.39 -19.44
C HIS A 310 7.53 -10.37 -19.73
N ASP A 311 8.34 -10.80 -18.76
CA ASP A 311 9.79 -10.96 -18.88
C ASP A 311 10.22 -12.30 -19.46
N SER A 312 9.28 -13.17 -19.81
CA SER A 312 9.48 -14.54 -20.33
C SER A 312 10.27 -15.44 -19.40
N THR A 313 10.29 -15.18 -18.09
CA THR A 313 11.02 -16.02 -17.10
C THR A 313 10.19 -17.20 -16.61
N THR A 314 8.87 -17.07 -16.59
CA THR A 314 7.93 -18.11 -16.15
C THR A 314 6.88 -18.42 -17.22
N VAL A 315 6.32 -19.62 -17.11
CA VAL A 315 5.21 -20.09 -17.96
C VAL A 315 4.19 -20.82 -17.11
N THR A 316 2.91 -20.42 -17.24
CA THR A 316 1.80 -20.99 -16.48
C THR A 316 0.85 -21.74 -17.40
N LEU A 317 0.40 -22.90 -16.97
CA LEU A 317 -0.65 -23.69 -17.61
C LEU A 317 -1.88 -23.72 -16.72
N SER A 318 -3.03 -23.35 -17.26
CA SER A 318 -4.33 -23.41 -16.59
C SER A 318 -5.36 -24.16 -17.42
N VAL A 319 -6.37 -24.68 -16.75
CA VAL A 319 -7.50 -25.37 -17.38
C VAL A 319 -8.83 -24.79 -16.94
N ALA A 320 -9.83 -24.93 -17.82
CA ALA A 320 -11.21 -24.59 -17.54
C ALA A 320 -12.15 -25.67 -18.06
N VAL A 321 -13.19 -26.02 -17.28
CA VAL A 321 -14.17 -27.04 -17.62
C VAL A 321 -15.57 -26.59 -17.16
N LYS A 322 -16.61 -26.84 -17.96
CA LYS A 322 -17.99 -26.57 -17.54
C LYS A 322 -18.44 -27.57 -16.47
N THR A 323 -19.22 -27.10 -15.52
CA THR A 323 -19.82 -27.94 -14.47
C THR A 323 -21.26 -28.27 -14.77
N ALA A 324 -21.79 -29.34 -14.17
CA ALA A 324 -23.21 -29.69 -14.24
C ALA A 324 -24.11 -28.56 -13.68
N GLY A 325 -23.60 -27.75 -12.75
CA GLY A 325 -24.26 -26.57 -12.17
C GLY A 325 -24.17 -25.31 -13.06
N ARG A 326 -23.76 -25.43 -14.31
CA ARG A 326 -23.61 -24.32 -15.29
C ARG A 326 -22.55 -23.28 -14.97
N LYS A 327 -21.73 -23.47 -13.92
CA LYS A 327 -20.53 -22.69 -13.67
C LYS A 327 -19.35 -23.21 -14.50
N VAL A 328 -18.32 -22.41 -14.64
CA VAL A 328 -17.03 -22.84 -15.18
C VAL A 328 -16.07 -23.05 -14.03
N PHE A 329 -15.57 -24.27 -13.92
CA PHE A 329 -14.49 -24.62 -12.99
C PHE A 329 -13.15 -24.22 -13.61
N VAL A 330 -12.30 -23.56 -12.84
CA VAL A 330 -10.97 -23.11 -13.26
C VAL A 330 -9.91 -23.57 -12.28
N GLU A 331 -8.72 -23.89 -12.80
CA GLU A 331 -7.60 -24.35 -12.01
C GLU A 331 -6.27 -24.07 -12.71
N VAL A 332 -5.25 -23.70 -11.94
CA VAL A 332 -3.85 -23.69 -12.41
C VAL A 332 -3.28 -25.09 -12.28
N VAL A 333 -2.79 -25.64 -13.39
CA VAL A 333 -2.17 -26.97 -13.40
C VAL A 333 -0.75 -26.90 -12.87
N ASP A 334 0.05 -25.96 -13.42
CA ASP A 334 1.45 -25.77 -13.01
C ASP A 334 1.98 -24.41 -13.48
N CYS A 335 3.02 -23.92 -12.81
CA CYS A 335 3.78 -22.73 -13.18
C CYS A 335 5.26 -23.01 -13.01
N ARG A 336 6.04 -22.91 -14.10
CA ARG A 336 7.45 -23.23 -14.09
C ARG A 336 8.32 -22.16 -14.72
N THR A 337 9.61 -22.21 -14.42
CA THR A 337 10.59 -21.37 -15.13
C THR A 337 10.74 -21.85 -16.59
N THR A 338 10.83 -20.90 -17.51
CA THR A 338 11.05 -21.20 -18.94
C THR A 338 12.37 -21.92 -19.20
N ARG A 339 13.32 -21.86 -18.26
CA ARG A 339 14.59 -22.60 -18.33
C ARG A 339 14.43 -24.11 -18.31
N GLU A 340 13.31 -24.63 -17.82
CA GLU A 340 12.99 -26.05 -17.82
C GLU A 340 12.55 -26.56 -19.19
N GLY A 341 12.35 -25.64 -20.15
CA GLY A 341 11.86 -25.98 -21.49
C GLY A 341 10.36 -26.30 -21.52
N ASN A 342 9.83 -26.54 -22.71
CA ASN A 342 8.40 -26.74 -22.95
C ASN A 342 7.96 -28.22 -22.91
N GLY A 343 8.86 -29.16 -22.67
CA GLY A 343 8.57 -30.58 -22.78
C GLY A 343 7.42 -31.06 -21.87
N TRP A 344 7.34 -30.54 -20.65
CA TRP A 344 6.27 -30.83 -19.70
C TRP A 344 4.89 -30.35 -20.18
N LEU A 345 4.82 -29.14 -20.78
CA LEU A 345 3.61 -28.56 -21.38
C LEU A 345 3.12 -29.44 -22.54
N ILE A 346 4.04 -29.80 -23.45
CA ILE A 346 3.73 -30.60 -24.63
C ILE A 346 3.19 -31.96 -24.22
N ASN A 347 3.83 -32.64 -23.25
CA ASN A 347 3.38 -33.92 -22.74
C ASN A 347 1.99 -33.81 -22.10
N PHE A 348 1.78 -32.85 -21.22
CA PHE A 348 0.49 -32.64 -20.57
C PHE A 348 -0.64 -32.37 -21.60
N LEU A 349 -0.43 -31.43 -22.52
CA LEU A 349 -1.42 -31.06 -23.52
C LEU A 349 -1.72 -32.21 -24.52
N ARG A 350 -0.72 -33.03 -24.85
CA ARG A 350 -0.88 -34.21 -25.68
C ARG A 350 -1.73 -35.30 -25.01
N ASP A 351 -1.49 -35.51 -23.70
CA ASP A 351 -2.17 -36.56 -22.93
C ASP A 351 -3.62 -36.14 -22.58
N MET A 352 -3.83 -34.92 -22.18
CA MET A 352 -5.14 -34.34 -21.80
C MET A 352 -6.04 -34.02 -22.97
N LYS A 353 -5.50 -33.78 -24.16
CA LYS A 353 -6.22 -33.48 -25.40
C LYS A 353 -7.28 -32.40 -25.23
N PRO A 354 -6.93 -31.20 -24.75
CA PRO A 354 -7.90 -30.12 -24.63
C PRO A 354 -8.53 -29.81 -25.98
N ARG A 355 -9.79 -29.38 -25.98
CA ARG A 355 -10.52 -29.02 -27.20
C ARG A 355 -9.94 -27.77 -27.87
N LYS A 356 -9.54 -26.78 -27.07
CA LYS A 356 -8.83 -25.60 -27.51
C LYS A 356 -7.72 -25.23 -26.50
N ILE A 357 -6.65 -24.69 -27.01
CA ILE A 357 -5.47 -24.30 -26.24
C ILE A 357 -5.13 -22.86 -26.64
N ILE A 358 -5.23 -21.94 -25.70
CA ILE A 358 -4.77 -20.57 -25.89
C ILE A 358 -3.28 -20.50 -25.51
N VAL A 359 -2.45 -19.89 -26.34
CA VAL A 359 -1.04 -19.65 -26.05
C VAL A 359 -0.80 -18.15 -26.18
N ASP A 360 -0.52 -17.47 -25.08
CA ASP A 360 -0.24 -16.04 -25.02
C ASP A 360 1.11 -15.75 -24.35
N GLY A 361 1.80 -14.74 -24.87
CA GLY A 361 3.12 -14.35 -24.36
C GLY A 361 3.78 -13.31 -25.25
N ALA A 362 4.95 -12.83 -24.79
CA ALA A 362 5.76 -11.85 -25.50
C ALA A 362 7.06 -12.47 -26.02
N ASN A 363 7.85 -11.67 -26.73
CA ASN A 363 9.21 -12.01 -27.16
C ASN A 363 9.35 -13.30 -27.99
N GLY A 364 8.32 -13.66 -28.74
CA GLY A 364 8.36 -14.83 -29.61
C GLY A 364 8.11 -16.18 -28.92
N ALA A 365 7.99 -16.23 -27.58
CA ALA A 365 7.80 -17.45 -26.81
C ALA A 365 6.54 -18.21 -27.22
N GLN A 366 5.44 -17.52 -27.47
CA GLN A 366 4.18 -18.09 -27.92
C GLN A 366 4.31 -18.76 -29.31
N GLN A 367 5.06 -18.17 -30.26
CA GLN A 367 5.27 -18.72 -31.60
C GLN A 367 6.16 -19.96 -31.56
N ILE A 368 7.18 -19.97 -30.69
CA ILE A 368 8.05 -21.14 -30.49
C ILE A 368 7.21 -22.30 -29.95
N LEU A 369 6.43 -22.07 -28.88
CA LEU A 369 5.59 -23.13 -28.31
C LEU A 369 4.51 -23.60 -29.31
N GLU A 370 3.89 -22.69 -30.05
CA GLU A 370 2.92 -23.06 -31.10
C GLU A 370 3.53 -24.00 -32.12
N LYS A 371 4.76 -23.72 -32.59
CA LYS A 371 5.49 -24.58 -33.54
C LYS A 371 5.77 -25.95 -32.93
N GLU A 372 6.28 -26.00 -31.70
CA GLU A 372 6.59 -27.26 -31.00
C GLU A 372 5.32 -28.10 -30.77
N LEU A 373 4.19 -27.50 -30.41
CA LEU A 373 2.92 -28.17 -30.25
C LEU A 373 2.42 -28.77 -31.58
N LYS A 374 2.55 -28.03 -32.69
CA LYS A 374 2.21 -28.52 -34.03
C LYS A 374 3.09 -29.71 -34.45
N GLU A 375 4.39 -29.63 -34.22
CA GLU A 375 5.33 -30.72 -34.49
C GLU A 375 4.99 -32.00 -33.68
N ASN A 376 4.52 -31.83 -32.45
CA ASN A 376 4.06 -32.91 -31.58
C ASN A 376 2.57 -33.30 -31.81
N ARG A 377 1.94 -32.85 -32.91
CA ARG A 377 0.58 -33.19 -33.33
C ARG A 377 -0.52 -32.76 -32.32
N VAL A 378 -0.26 -31.79 -31.46
CA VAL A 378 -1.25 -31.19 -30.58
C VAL A 378 -2.13 -30.25 -31.41
N LYS A 379 -3.47 -30.46 -31.34
CA LYS A 379 -4.45 -29.71 -32.11
C LYS A 379 -5.17 -28.66 -31.25
N GLY A 380 -5.82 -27.69 -31.91
CA GLY A 380 -6.67 -26.72 -31.19
C GLY A 380 -5.92 -25.52 -30.61
N VAL A 381 -4.67 -25.30 -31.02
CA VAL A 381 -3.83 -24.17 -30.57
C VAL A 381 -4.29 -22.87 -31.22
N ILE A 382 -4.46 -21.83 -30.45
CA ILE A 382 -4.90 -20.49 -30.83
C ILE A 382 -3.96 -19.46 -30.19
N LEU A 383 -3.44 -18.54 -30.97
CA LEU A 383 -2.73 -17.35 -30.49
C LEU A 383 -3.74 -16.21 -30.44
N PRO A 384 -4.07 -15.67 -29.26
CA PRO A 384 -5.08 -14.63 -29.12
C PRO A 384 -4.55 -13.29 -29.63
N THR A 385 -5.42 -12.51 -30.23
CA THR A 385 -5.17 -11.10 -30.52
C THR A 385 -5.29 -10.26 -29.25
N VAL A 386 -4.72 -9.05 -29.24
CA VAL A 386 -4.86 -8.10 -28.12
C VAL A 386 -6.32 -7.84 -27.77
N ARG A 387 -7.21 -7.75 -28.77
CA ARG A 387 -8.65 -7.57 -28.56
C ARG A 387 -9.29 -8.76 -27.85
N GLU A 388 -8.87 -9.96 -28.18
CA GLU A 388 -9.35 -11.19 -27.53
C GLU A 388 -8.84 -11.31 -26.10
N VAL A 389 -7.61 -10.88 -25.82
CA VAL A 389 -7.08 -10.81 -24.44
C VAL A 389 -7.88 -9.81 -23.60
N ILE A 390 -8.19 -8.61 -24.14
CA ILE A 390 -9.04 -7.62 -23.47
C ILE A 390 -10.43 -8.20 -23.18
N LEU A 391 -11.04 -8.86 -24.17
CA LEU A 391 -12.34 -9.51 -24.02
C LEU A 391 -12.30 -10.60 -22.95
N ALA A 392 -11.26 -11.43 -22.94
CA ALA A 392 -11.08 -12.49 -21.96
C ALA A 392 -11.03 -11.96 -20.53
N ASN A 393 -10.26 -10.89 -20.28
CA ASN A 393 -10.15 -10.25 -18.96
C ASN A 393 -11.49 -9.65 -18.53
N SER A 394 -12.15 -8.89 -19.40
CA SER A 394 -13.44 -8.26 -19.10
C SER A 394 -14.53 -9.28 -18.79
N LEU A 395 -14.59 -10.35 -19.58
CA LEU A 395 -15.57 -11.42 -19.39
C LEU A 395 -15.29 -12.25 -18.14
N PHE A 396 -14.01 -12.45 -17.82
CA PHE A 396 -13.60 -13.15 -16.61
C PHE A 396 -14.07 -12.41 -15.36
N GLU A 397 -13.83 -11.09 -15.27
CA GLU A 397 -14.29 -10.28 -14.13
C GLU A 397 -15.82 -10.23 -14.05
N GLN A 398 -16.49 -9.96 -15.17
CA GLN A 398 -17.96 -9.95 -15.20
C GLN A 398 -18.53 -11.26 -14.65
N CYS A 399 -18.10 -12.40 -15.16
CA CYS A 399 -18.59 -13.71 -14.75
C CYS A 399 -18.15 -14.09 -13.32
N LEU A 400 -17.03 -13.58 -12.86
CA LEU A 400 -16.58 -13.73 -11.48
C LEU A 400 -17.56 -13.03 -10.53
N PHE A 401 -17.86 -11.75 -10.77
CA PHE A 401 -18.81 -10.99 -9.97
C PHE A 401 -20.25 -11.50 -10.07
N GLU A 402 -20.63 -12.11 -11.19
CA GLU A 402 -21.91 -12.80 -11.36
C GLU A 402 -21.95 -14.18 -10.65
N GLY A 403 -20.83 -14.65 -10.08
CA GLY A 403 -20.75 -15.95 -9.42
C GLY A 403 -20.80 -17.17 -10.36
N SER A 404 -20.47 -16.96 -11.65
CA SER A 404 -20.47 -18.00 -12.69
C SER A 404 -19.19 -18.83 -12.78
N ILE A 405 -18.19 -18.53 -11.93
CA ILE A 405 -16.92 -19.23 -11.80
C ILE A 405 -16.90 -20.06 -10.51
N CYS A 406 -16.12 -21.13 -10.47
CA CYS A 406 -15.78 -21.84 -9.24
C CYS A 406 -14.38 -22.45 -9.32
N HIS A 407 -13.74 -22.69 -8.17
CA HIS A 407 -12.37 -23.20 -8.04
C HIS A 407 -12.16 -23.87 -6.67
N CYS A 408 -11.08 -24.64 -6.52
CA CYS A 408 -10.72 -25.30 -5.26
C CYS A 408 -9.83 -24.49 -4.34
N ASN A 409 -9.83 -23.15 -4.47
CA ASN A 409 -9.09 -22.21 -3.61
C ASN A 409 -7.57 -22.49 -3.50
N GLN A 410 -6.93 -22.77 -4.63
CA GLN A 410 -5.46 -22.89 -4.69
C GLN A 410 -4.81 -21.62 -4.13
N GLU A 411 -3.92 -21.76 -3.15
CA GLU A 411 -3.30 -20.64 -2.45
C GLU A 411 -2.49 -19.73 -3.38
N SER A 412 -1.70 -20.32 -4.30
CA SER A 412 -0.92 -19.55 -5.28
C SER A 412 -1.80 -18.75 -6.23
N LEU A 413 -2.92 -19.32 -6.70
CA LEU A 413 -3.87 -18.63 -7.56
C LEU A 413 -4.61 -17.53 -6.79
N LYS A 414 -5.02 -17.77 -5.54
CA LYS A 414 -5.63 -16.78 -4.68
C LYS A 414 -4.71 -15.57 -4.47
N GLN A 415 -3.43 -15.81 -4.20
CA GLN A 415 -2.43 -14.74 -4.06
C GLN A 415 -2.25 -13.96 -5.37
N SER A 416 -2.20 -14.64 -6.52
CA SER A 416 -2.10 -14.00 -7.83
C SER A 416 -3.32 -13.13 -8.12
N VAL A 417 -4.53 -13.66 -7.98
CA VAL A 417 -5.79 -12.95 -8.24
C VAL A 417 -5.94 -11.73 -7.35
N SER A 418 -5.70 -11.88 -6.04
CA SER A 418 -5.84 -10.79 -5.09
C SER A 418 -4.72 -9.75 -5.16
N ASN A 419 -3.71 -9.98 -6.00
CA ASN A 419 -2.59 -9.05 -6.23
C ASN A 419 -2.65 -8.39 -7.62
N CYS A 420 -3.73 -8.56 -8.37
CA CYS A 420 -3.90 -7.97 -9.69
C CYS A 420 -4.44 -6.54 -9.62
N GLU A 421 -3.85 -5.61 -10.36
CA GLU A 421 -4.48 -4.33 -10.70
C GLU A 421 -4.59 -4.17 -12.20
N HIS A 422 -5.52 -3.32 -12.65
CA HIS A 422 -5.69 -3.05 -14.08
C HIS A 422 -4.50 -2.26 -14.63
N ARG A 423 -3.98 -2.69 -15.80
CA ARG A 423 -3.10 -1.90 -16.65
C ARG A 423 -3.76 -1.68 -18.01
N ALA A 424 -3.67 -0.48 -18.55
CA ALA A 424 -4.18 -0.21 -19.88
C ALA A 424 -3.42 -1.04 -20.93
N ILE A 425 -4.16 -1.69 -21.84
CA ILE A 425 -3.62 -2.37 -23.00
C ILE A 425 -4.42 -2.00 -24.26
N GLY A 426 -3.72 -1.87 -25.39
CA GLY A 426 -4.32 -1.38 -26.63
C GLY A 426 -4.65 0.11 -26.60
N SER A 427 -5.13 0.62 -27.74
CA SER A 427 -5.49 2.04 -27.93
C SER A 427 -6.96 2.37 -27.63
N SER A 428 -7.78 1.37 -27.29
CA SER A 428 -9.24 1.48 -27.20
C SER A 428 -9.78 1.36 -25.77
N GLY A 429 -8.96 1.64 -24.73
CA GLY A 429 -9.40 1.63 -23.34
C GLY A 429 -9.56 0.23 -22.71
N GLY A 430 -8.97 -0.80 -23.30
CA GLY A 430 -8.96 -2.14 -22.72
C GLY A 430 -7.96 -2.28 -21.59
N PHE A 431 -8.11 -3.32 -20.77
CA PHE A 431 -7.21 -3.61 -19.68
C PHE A 431 -6.64 -5.02 -19.70
N GLY A 432 -5.47 -5.16 -19.12
CA GLY A 432 -4.86 -6.40 -18.67
C GLY A 432 -4.51 -6.30 -17.18
N TYR A 433 -3.87 -7.30 -16.65
CA TYR A 433 -3.43 -7.30 -15.26
C TYR A 433 -1.95 -6.93 -15.14
N ARG A 434 -1.61 -6.30 -14.02
CA ARG A 434 -0.24 -6.17 -13.52
C ARG A 434 -0.22 -6.44 -12.03
N SER A 435 0.95 -6.79 -11.53
CA SER A 435 1.17 -7.03 -10.11
C SER A 435 1.16 -5.72 -9.31
N ILE A 436 0.46 -5.73 -8.18
CA ILE A 436 0.56 -4.68 -7.16
C ILE A 436 1.88 -4.80 -6.39
N LYS A 437 2.35 -6.04 -6.16
CA LYS A 437 3.59 -6.37 -5.45
C LYS A 437 4.57 -7.00 -6.41
N ASP A 438 5.72 -6.40 -6.62
CA ASP A 438 6.76 -6.81 -7.59
C ASP A 438 7.21 -8.30 -7.53
N ARG A 439 6.83 -9.03 -6.49
CA ARG A 439 7.23 -10.44 -6.29
C ARG A 439 6.10 -11.46 -6.46
N VAL A 440 4.89 -11.02 -6.78
CA VAL A 440 3.74 -11.93 -6.99
C VAL A 440 3.42 -11.96 -8.47
N ASP A 441 3.58 -13.11 -9.09
CA ASP A 441 3.32 -13.30 -10.51
C ASP A 441 1.81 -13.31 -10.79
N VAL A 442 1.35 -12.45 -11.70
CA VAL A 442 -0.05 -12.38 -12.15
C VAL A 442 -0.32 -13.29 -13.35
N THR A 443 0.68 -13.98 -13.84
CA THR A 443 0.58 -14.91 -14.97
C THR A 443 -0.44 -16.03 -14.71
N LEU A 444 -0.60 -16.43 -13.42
CA LEU A 444 -1.59 -17.40 -13.01
C LEU A 444 -3.01 -16.90 -13.28
N THR A 445 -3.30 -15.66 -12.91
CA THR A 445 -4.59 -15.02 -13.14
C THR A 445 -4.86 -14.82 -14.62
N GLU A 446 -3.87 -14.31 -15.38
CA GLU A 446 -3.99 -14.11 -16.83
C GLU A 446 -4.23 -15.43 -17.56
N SER A 447 -3.54 -16.50 -17.16
CA SER A 447 -3.73 -17.85 -17.74
C SER A 447 -5.14 -18.39 -17.47
N VAL A 448 -5.63 -18.25 -16.22
CA VAL A 448 -6.98 -18.67 -15.83
C VAL A 448 -8.05 -17.89 -16.60
N ALA A 449 -7.89 -16.57 -16.76
CA ALA A 449 -8.82 -15.74 -17.51
C ALA A 449 -8.94 -16.18 -18.98
N LEU A 450 -7.82 -16.52 -19.62
CA LEU A 450 -7.78 -17.03 -20.99
C LEU A 450 -8.42 -18.43 -21.12
N ALA A 451 -8.15 -19.33 -20.19
CA ALA A 451 -8.76 -20.68 -20.16
C ALA A 451 -10.28 -20.57 -19.95
N PHE A 452 -10.70 -19.71 -19.01
CA PHE A 452 -12.10 -19.41 -18.75
C PHE A 452 -12.80 -18.88 -20.00
N TRP A 453 -12.24 -17.86 -20.64
CA TRP A 453 -12.80 -17.22 -21.83
C TRP A 453 -13.10 -18.24 -22.93
N VAL A 454 -12.12 -19.05 -23.32
CA VAL A 454 -12.31 -20.01 -24.41
C VAL A 454 -13.28 -21.13 -24.04
N CYS A 455 -13.37 -21.52 -22.77
CA CYS A 455 -14.35 -22.47 -22.25
C CYS A 455 -15.77 -21.87 -22.27
N HIS A 456 -15.91 -20.60 -21.86
CA HIS A 456 -17.20 -19.91 -21.78
C HIS A 456 -17.79 -19.67 -23.18
N GLU A 457 -16.99 -19.15 -24.12
CA GLU A 457 -17.39 -18.78 -25.45
C GLU A 457 -17.70 -19.99 -26.37
N ASP A 458 -17.11 -21.15 -26.09
CA ASP A 458 -17.30 -22.31 -26.96
C ASP A 458 -18.72 -22.90 -26.81
N LYS A 459 -19.56 -22.56 -27.78
CA LYS A 459 -20.93 -23.09 -27.88
C LYS A 459 -20.85 -24.54 -28.31
N THR A 460 -21.01 -25.47 -27.38
CA THR A 460 -21.21 -26.88 -27.70
C THR A 460 -22.37 -26.97 -28.71
N ARG A 461 -22.10 -27.35 -29.96
CA ARG A 461 -23.15 -27.66 -30.91
C ARG A 461 -23.98 -28.81 -30.32
N ARG A 462 -25.17 -28.49 -29.76
CA ARG A 462 -26.18 -29.50 -29.52
C ARG A 462 -26.51 -30.10 -30.89
N LYS A 463 -26.20 -31.39 -31.09
CA LYS A 463 -26.77 -32.12 -32.23
C LYS A 463 -28.29 -32.08 -32.03
N GLN A 464 -28.98 -31.26 -32.81
CA GLN A 464 -30.42 -31.36 -32.91
C GLN A 464 -30.74 -32.77 -33.47
N LYS A 465 -31.26 -33.64 -32.60
CA LYS A 465 -31.95 -34.84 -33.09
C LYS A 465 -33.30 -34.34 -33.61
N VAL A 466 -33.43 -34.23 -34.93
CA VAL A 466 -34.72 -34.13 -35.57
C VAL A 466 -35.25 -35.56 -35.57
N THR A 467 -36.23 -35.83 -34.75
CA THR A 467 -37.04 -37.07 -34.85
C THR A 467 -38.21 -36.76 -35.78
N TYR A 468 -38.25 -37.46 -36.92
CA TYR A 468 -39.42 -37.46 -37.82
C TYR A 468 -40.50 -38.34 -37.20
#